data_f56b87faa3bd87922a06d9ec83126ff9
#
_entry.id   f56b87faa3bd87922a06d9ec83126ff9
#
_cell.length_a   1.000
_cell.length_b   1.000
_cell.length_c   1.000
_cell.angle_alpha   90.00
_cell.angle_beta   90.00
_cell.angle_gamma   90.00
#
_symmetry.space_group_name_H-M   'P 1'
#
loop_
_entity.id
_entity.type
_entity.pdbx_description
1 polymer ?
#
loop_
_entity_poly.entity_id
_entity_poly.type
_entity_poly.pdbx_seq_one_letter_code
_entity_poly.pdbx_strand_id
1 'polypeptide(L)'
;MHMGFGFGFGLMETLFPVMFFAVFAFVMIMFAFTIGKAVRQNIKNNRSPRLTVGAKVVSKRQHYRRGTQNTMGHTWYYVTFEVESGDRMELETEGEEYGMLVEGDAGRLSFQGTRFLGFERV
;
A
#
# COMPACT_ATOMS: atom_id res chain seq x y z
N MET A 1 8.77 -8.96 -57.36
CA MET A 1 8.08 -9.61 -56.29
C MET A 1 8.92 -9.67 -55.04
N HIS A 2 8.39 -9.24 -53.96
CA HIS A 2 9.13 -9.11 -52.73
C HIS A 2 8.83 -10.19 -51.70
N MET A 3 8.48 -11.36 -52.09
CA MET A 3 8.01 -12.37 -51.13
C MET A 3 9.00 -12.66 -50.01
N GLY A 4 10.28 -12.79 -50.31
CA GLY A 4 11.27 -13.03 -49.28
C GLY A 4 11.60 -11.78 -48.47
N PHE A 5 11.85 -10.68 -49.14
CA PHE A 5 12.33 -9.46 -48.52
C PHE A 5 11.19 -8.62 -48.00
N GLY A 6 10.13 -8.40 -48.81
CA GLY A 6 8.97 -7.62 -48.39
C GLY A 6 8.16 -8.31 -47.31
N PHE A 7 8.11 -9.65 -47.32
CA PHE A 7 7.45 -10.41 -46.27
C PHE A 7 8.13 -10.23 -44.91
N GLY A 8 9.45 -10.24 -44.85
CA GLY A 8 10.19 -10.00 -43.62
C GLY A 8 9.98 -8.59 -43.10
N PHE A 9 10.02 -7.60 -43.97
CA PHE A 9 9.74 -6.23 -43.57
C PHE A 9 8.31 -6.01 -43.17
N GLY A 10 7.35 -6.62 -43.86
CA GLY A 10 5.95 -6.53 -43.51
C GLY A 10 5.65 -7.16 -42.13
N LEU A 11 6.31 -8.27 -41.81
CA LEU A 11 6.21 -8.88 -40.50
C LEU A 11 6.75 -7.97 -39.40
N MET A 12 7.93 -7.38 -39.61
CA MET A 12 8.51 -6.47 -38.63
C MET A 12 7.67 -5.23 -38.45
N GLU A 13 7.17 -4.66 -39.54
CA GLU A 13 6.31 -3.48 -39.50
C GLU A 13 4.99 -3.76 -38.77
N THR A 14 4.48 -4.97 -38.85
CA THR A 14 3.23 -5.38 -38.19
C THR A 14 3.47 -5.86 -36.77
N LEU A 15 4.50 -6.66 -36.58
CA LEU A 15 4.79 -7.26 -35.27
C LEU A 15 5.29 -6.24 -34.26
N PHE A 16 6.13 -5.32 -34.70
CA PHE A 16 6.72 -4.33 -33.78
C PHE A 16 5.66 -3.42 -33.15
N PRO A 17 4.74 -2.79 -33.90
CA PRO A 17 3.67 -2.01 -33.30
C PRO A 17 2.72 -2.86 -32.46
N VAL A 18 2.42 -4.07 -32.90
CA VAL A 18 1.54 -4.97 -32.14
C VAL A 18 2.15 -5.32 -30.81
N MET A 19 3.43 -5.65 -30.79
CA MET A 19 4.15 -5.93 -29.54
C MET A 19 4.18 -4.68 -28.65
N PHE A 20 4.44 -3.53 -29.20
CA PHE A 20 4.47 -2.27 -28.47
C PHE A 20 3.13 -1.98 -27.80
N PHE A 21 2.04 -2.09 -28.56
CA PHE A 21 0.70 -1.85 -28.01
C PHE A 21 0.30 -2.92 -27.00
N ALA A 22 0.72 -4.16 -27.20
CA ALA A 22 0.44 -5.24 -26.25
C ALA A 22 1.14 -4.98 -24.91
N VAL A 23 2.42 -4.60 -24.93
CA VAL A 23 3.16 -4.26 -23.72
C VAL A 23 2.57 -3.04 -23.05
N PHE A 24 2.24 -2.01 -23.82
CA PHE A 24 1.63 -0.79 -23.30
C PHE A 24 0.29 -1.09 -22.64
N ALA A 25 -0.56 -1.89 -23.27
CA ALA A 25 -1.83 -2.29 -22.70
C ALA A 25 -1.66 -3.07 -21.41
N PHE A 26 -0.69 -3.98 -21.38
CA PHE A 26 -0.38 -4.76 -20.17
C PHE A 26 0.04 -3.84 -19.01
N VAL A 27 0.93 -2.89 -19.28
CA VAL A 27 1.38 -1.93 -18.27
C VAL A 27 0.21 -1.10 -17.77
N MET A 28 -0.65 -0.63 -18.67
CA MET A 28 -1.83 0.16 -18.29
C MET A 28 -2.81 -0.64 -17.44
N ILE A 29 -3.01 -1.91 -17.77
CA ILE A 29 -3.86 -2.79 -16.97
C ILE A 29 -3.27 -2.98 -15.56
N MET A 30 -1.97 -3.20 -15.47
CA MET A 30 -1.29 -3.33 -14.17
C MET A 30 -1.43 -2.06 -13.33
N PHE A 31 -1.29 -0.89 -13.95
CA PHE A 31 -1.51 0.38 -13.25
C PHE A 31 -2.96 0.51 -12.77
N ALA A 32 -3.91 0.17 -13.62
CA ALA A 32 -5.32 0.25 -13.27
C ALA A 32 -5.66 -0.65 -12.08
N PHE A 33 -5.10 -1.87 -12.04
CA PHE A 33 -5.29 -2.77 -10.90
C PHE A 33 -4.70 -2.20 -9.62
N THR A 34 -3.50 -1.65 -9.69
CA THR A 34 -2.82 -1.08 -8.53
C THR A 34 -3.59 0.10 -7.95
N ILE A 35 -4.00 1.03 -8.81
CA ILE A 35 -4.77 2.20 -8.41
C ILE A 35 -6.15 1.78 -7.90
N GLY A 36 -6.81 0.84 -8.57
CA GLY A 36 -8.11 0.34 -8.15
C GLY A 36 -8.10 -0.28 -6.76
N LYS A 37 -7.04 -1.03 -6.43
CA LYS A 37 -6.86 -1.59 -5.10
C LYS A 37 -6.75 -0.50 -4.03
N ALA A 38 -5.93 0.51 -4.28
CA ALA A 38 -5.74 1.61 -3.35
C ALA A 38 -7.03 2.41 -3.15
N VAL A 39 -7.76 2.68 -4.23
CA VAL A 39 -9.04 3.40 -4.18
C VAL A 39 -10.08 2.58 -3.41
N ARG A 40 -10.17 1.27 -3.67
CA ARG A 40 -11.11 0.40 -2.95
C ARG A 40 -10.85 0.40 -1.45
N GLN A 41 -9.59 0.31 -1.04
CA GLN A 41 -9.23 0.33 0.37
C GLN A 41 -9.58 1.67 1.01
N ASN A 42 -9.32 2.78 0.31
CA ASN A 42 -9.65 4.10 0.80
C ASN A 42 -11.16 4.30 0.95
N ILE A 43 -11.94 3.85 -0.02
CA ILE A 43 -13.40 3.90 0.06
C ILE A 43 -13.92 3.05 1.21
N LYS A 44 -13.36 1.84 1.37
CA LYS A 44 -13.74 0.96 2.47
C LYS A 44 -13.46 1.61 3.82
N ASN A 45 -12.29 2.24 3.99
CA ASN A 45 -11.95 2.94 5.22
C ASN A 45 -12.91 4.11 5.47
N ASN A 46 -13.24 4.88 4.44
CA ASN A 46 -14.16 6.01 4.57
C ASN A 46 -15.59 5.57 4.93
N ARG A 47 -16.00 4.39 4.49
CA ARG A 47 -17.31 3.83 4.81
C ARG A 47 -17.34 3.12 6.16
N SER A 48 -16.20 2.75 6.69
CA SER A 48 -16.11 2.13 8.00
C SER A 48 -16.43 3.15 9.09
N PRO A 49 -17.10 2.75 10.17
CA PRO A 49 -17.35 3.65 11.28
C PRO A 49 -16.04 3.97 12.00
N ARG A 50 -15.96 5.17 12.53
CA ARG A 50 -14.87 5.53 13.44
C ARG A 50 -15.14 4.88 14.78
N LEU A 51 -14.17 4.12 15.25
CA LEU A 51 -14.30 3.41 16.52
C LEU A 51 -13.22 3.91 17.48
N THR A 52 -13.60 4.00 18.75
CA THR A 52 -12.68 4.28 19.84
C THR A 52 -12.81 3.15 20.84
N VAL A 53 -11.73 2.43 21.04
CA VAL A 53 -11.72 1.23 21.92
C VAL A 53 -10.55 1.29 22.86
N GLY A 54 -10.67 0.63 23.99
CA GLY A 54 -9.53 0.39 24.88
C GLY A 54 -8.55 -0.55 24.19
N ALA A 55 -7.27 -0.20 24.22
CA ALA A 55 -6.24 -0.97 23.54
C ALA A 55 -4.90 -0.82 24.25
N LYS A 56 -4.02 -1.77 24.01
CA LYS A 56 -2.67 -1.78 24.53
C LYS A 56 -1.70 -1.98 23.37
N VAL A 57 -0.62 -1.20 23.39
CA VAL A 57 0.46 -1.37 22.40
C VAL A 57 1.24 -2.63 22.76
N VAL A 58 1.23 -3.62 21.87
CA VAL A 58 1.91 -4.90 22.12
C VAL A 58 3.19 -5.04 21.32
N SER A 59 3.28 -4.42 20.14
CA SER A 59 4.51 -4.44 19.37
C SER A 59 4.57 -3.27 18.40
N LYS A 60 5.78 -2.96 17.95
CA LYS A 60 6.05 -1.92 16.98
C LYS A 60 6.97 -2.50 15.91
N ARG A 61 6.76 -2.12 14.66
CA ARG A 61 7.54 -2.63 13.54
C ARG A 61 7.83 -1.51 12.56
N GLN A 62 9.04 -1.49 12.04
CA GLN A 62 9.42 -0.61 10.95
C GLN A 62 9.70 -1.45 9.72
N HIS A 63 9.29 -0.95 8.58
CA HIS A 63 9.66 -1.51 7.30
C HIS A 63 10.38 -0.44 6.49
N TYR A 64 11.67 -0.67 6.25
CA TYR A 64 12.51 0.26 5.51
C TYR A 64 12.74 -0.28 4.11
N ARG A 65 12.49 0.56 3.13
CA ARG A 65 12.82 0.28 1.74
C ARG A 65 13.96 1.16 1.31
N ARG A 66 15.06 0.51 0.90
CA ARG A 66 16.26 1.21 0.47
C ARG A 66 15.99 2.01 -0.79
N GLY A 67 16.42 3.27 -0.81
CA GLY A 67 16.36 4.09 -1.99
C GLY A 67 17.36 3.68 -3.04
N THR A 68 17.10 4.10 -4.27
CA THR A 68 18.05 3.98 -5.38
C THR A 68 18.76 5.33 -5.59
N GLN A 69 19.62 5.42 -6.60
CA GLN A 69 20.30 6.67 -6.92
C GLN A 69 19.32 7.80 -7.25
N ASN A 70 18.15 7.47 -7.76
CA ASN A 70 17.15 8.44 -8.20
C ASN A 70 15.95 8.55 -7.27
N THR A 71 15.85 7.69 -6.26
CA THR A 71 14.75 7.69 -5.32
C THR A 71 15.25 7.61 -3.89
N MET A 72 14.62 8.36 -3.01
CA MET A 72 14.92 8.31 -1.59
C MET A 72 14.36 7.04 -0.97
N GLY A 73 15.01 6.54 0.07
CA GLY A 73 14.47 5.46 0.88
C GLY A 73 13.22 5.91 1.62
N HIS A 74 12.38 4.96 1.96
CA HIS A 74 11.17 5.23 2.71
C HIS A 74 11.00 4.21 3.83
N THR A 75 10.53 4.68 4.98
CA THR A 75 10.26 3.84 6.13
C THR A 75 8.76 3.89 6.44
N TRP A 76 8.17 2.72 6.54
CA TRP A 76 6.79 2.57 7.00
C TRP A 76 6.81 2.13 8.45
N TYR A 77 5.90 2.70 9.23
CA TYR A 77 5.82 2.45 10.67
C TYR A 77 4.49 1.75 10.97
N TYR A 78 4.58 0.63 11.67
CA TYR A 78 3.41 -0.17 12.04
C TYR A 78 3.40 -0.40 13.53
N VAL A 79 2.22 -0.29 14.13
CA VAL A 79 2.03 -0.55 15.54
C VAL A 79 0.91 -1.59 15.68
N THR A 80 1.15 -2.62 16.47
CA THR A 80 0.16 -3.63 16.77
C THR A 80 -0.49 -3.33 18.11
N PHE A 81 -1.80 -3.24 18.10
CA PHE A 81 -2.63 -2.99 19.27
C PHE A 81 -3.43 -4.23 19.62
N GLU A 82 -3.50 -4.53 20.90
CA GLU A 82 -4.41 -5.55 21.41
C GLU A 82 -5.61 -4.84 22.03
N VAL A 83 -6.79 -5.11 21.49
CA VAL A 83 -8.03 -4.49 21.95
C VAL A 83 -8.66 -5.29 23.06
N GLU A 84 -9.70 -4.74 23.71
CA GLU A 84 -10.33 -5.37 24.89
C GLU A 84 -10.83 -6.79 24.63
N SER A 85 -11.24 -7.10 23.41
CA SER A 85 -11.68 -8.45 23.04
C SER A 85 -10.55 -9.46 22.99
N GLY A 86 -9.28 -9.03 23.09
CA GLY A 86 -8.11 -9.87 22.91
C GLY A 86 -7.59 -9.95 21.48
N ASP A 87 -8.32 -9.38 20.54
CA ASP A 87 -7.89 -9.34 19.15
C ASP A 87 -6.73 -8.37 18.99
N ARG A 88 -5.84 -8.69 18.05
CA ARG A 88 -4.71 -7.83 17.70
C ARG A 88 -4.89 -7.28 16.31
N MET A 89 -4.59 -6.01 16.16
CA MET A 89 -4.61 -5.35 14.85
C MET A 89 -3.36 -4.53 14.66
N GLU A 90 -2.79 -4.60 13.46
CA GLU A 90 -1.64 -3.80 13.08
C GLU A 90 -2.13 -2.64 12.22
N LEU A 91 -1.75 -1.42 12.62
CA LEU A 91 -2.11 -0.20 11.91
C LEU A 91 -0.85 0.53 11.51
N GLU A 92 -0.87 1.11 10.31
CA GLU A 92 0.19 1.99 9.85
C GLU A 92 0.05 3.34 10.52
N THR A 93 1.16 3.85 11.07
CA THR A 93 1.20 5.14 11.73
C THR A 93 2.25 6.04 11.09
N GLU A 94 2.20 7.31 11.40
CA GLU A 94 3.25 8.22 11.01
C GLU A 94 4.42 8.14 11.99
N GLY A 95 5.61 8.58 11.54
CA GLY A 95 6.81 8.47 12.34
C GLY A 95 6.73 9.16 13.69
N GLU A 96 6.06 10.32 13.76
CA GLU A 96 5.86 11.04 15.01
C GLU A 96 5.02 10.24 16.01
N GLU A 97 3.93 9.67 15.54
CA GLU A 97 3.04 8.86 16.37
C GLU A 97 3.73 7.57 16.79
N TYR A 98 4.45 6.94 15.88
CA TYR A 98 5.23 5.74 16.18
C TYR A 98 6.25 6.00 17.29
N GLY A 99 6.94 7.14 17.24
CA GLY A 99 7.93 7.51 18.24
C GLY A 99 7.33 7.79 19.61
N MET A 100 6.08 8.22 19.68
CA MET A 100 5.40 8.53 20.93
C MET A 100 4.77 7.31 21.59
N LEU A 101 4.56 6.24 20.84
CA LEU A 101 3.96 5.01 21.34
C LEU A 101 5.04 4.08 21.90
N VAL A 102 4.82 3.53 23.07
CA VAL A 102 5.74 2.61 23.74
C VAL A 102 5.02 1.28 23.98
N GLU A 103 5.72 0.18 23.77
CA GLU A 103 5.17 -1.14 24.06
C GLU A 103 4.74 -1.20 25.52
N GLY A 104 3.52 -1.66 25.75
CA GLY A 104 2.92 -1.70 27.07
C GLY A 104 2.00 -0.52 27.36
N ASP A 105 2.01 0.54 26.56
CA ASP A 105 1.09 1.65 26.75
C ASP A 105 -0.35 1.18 26.62
N ALA A 106 -1.19 1.58 27.57
CA ALA A 106 -2.62 1.33 27.55
C ALA A 106 -3.36 2.64 27.39
N GLY A 107 -4.46 2.61 26.65
CA GLY A 107 -5.25 3.80 26.44
C GLY A 107 -6.39 3.57 25.48
N ARG A 108 -6.83 4.62 24.84
CA ARG A 108 -7.92 4.58 23.86
C ARG A 108 -7.37 4.72 22.46
N LEU A 109 -7.63 3.73 21.65
CA LEU A 109 -7.28 3.73 20.24
C LEU A 109 -8.48 4.16 19.41
N SER A 110 -8.28 5.17 18.56
CA SER A 110 -9.27 5.59 17.58
C SER A 110 -8.80 5.17 16.20
N PHE A 111 -9.66 4.51 15.46
CA PHE A 111 -9.34 4.04 14.12
C PHE A 111 -10.60 3.99 13.26
N GLN A 112 -10.39 3.94 11.95
CA GLN A 112 -11.46 3.81 10.97
C GLN A 112 -11.03 2.79 9.93
N GLY A 113 -11.61 1.58 9.98
CA GLY A 113 -11.16 0.47 9.15
C GLY A 113 -9.72 0.10 9.45
N THR A 114 -8.82 0.28 8.51
CA THR A 114 -7.38 0.05 8.68
C THR A 114 -6.59 1.34 8.96
N ARG A 115 -7.28 2.47 9.06
CA ARG A 115 -6.66 3.78 9.24
C ARG A 115 -6.53 4.10 10.71
N PHE A 116 -5.31 4.40 11.14
CA PHE A 116 -5.03 4.90 12.48
C PHE A 116 -5.44 6.37 12.58
N LEU A 117 -6.22 6.72 13.57
CA LEU A 117 -6.66 8.09 13.80
C LEU A 117 -5.98 8.72 15.01
N GLY A 118 -5.73 7.96 16.05
CA GLY A 118 -5.06 8.47 17.24
C GLY A 118 -5.06 7.45 18.37
N PHE A 119 -4.21 7.71 19.34
CA PHE A 119 -4.11 6.90 20.55
C PHE A 119 -3.91 7.83 21.74
N GLU A 120 -4.79 7.77 22.71
CA GLU A 120 -4.73 8.57 23.92
C GLU A 120 -4.43 7.67 25.12
N ARG A 121 -3.31 7.93 25.77
CA ARG A 121 -2.93 7.18 26.96
C ARG A 121 -3.87 7.49 28.11
N VAL A 122 -4.12 6.47 28.88
CA VAL A 122 -4.94 6.59 30.08
C VAL A 122 -4.08 6.37 31.32
#